data_b50d76f8c301287282188620da179525
#
_entry.id   b50d76f8c301287282188620da179525
#
_cell.length_a   1.000
_cell.length_b   1.000
_cell.length_c   1.000
_cell.angle_alpha   90.00
_cell.angle_beta   90.00
_cell.angle_gamma   90.00
#
_symmetry.space_group_name_H-M   'P 1'
#
loop_
_entity.id
_entity.type
_entity.pdbx_description
1 polymer ?
#
loop_
_entity_poly.entity_id
_entity_poly.type
_entity_poly.pdbx_seq_one_letter_code
_entity_poly.pdbx_strand_id
1 'polypeptide(L)'
;MCIRDRLLGARYGRFGSKGEAKAIRPFAASSIPLVTVGVFILWLGWFGFNGGSQLAIGTFDDAVAVSSIFINTNLAAAGGVMAAAIITRLMFGKTDVIQMLNGAIGGLVAVTAEPLAPSPLAAIFIGAVGGLIVVFGTKLLFSFKLDDVVGAIPAHMFAGICLLYTSPSPRDRSLSRMPSSA
;
A
#
# COMPACT_ATOMS: atom_id res chain seq x y z
N MET A 1 12.98 -2.57 -9.47
CA MET A 1 13.61 -1.42 -8.80
C MET A 1 14.58 -1.84 -7.71
N CYS A 2 14.21 -2.69 -6.75
CA CYS A 2 15.15 -3.16 -5.70
C CYS A 2 16.38 -3.91 -6.25
N ILE A 3 16.25 -4.62 -7.38
CA ILE A 3 17.36 -5.29 -8.03
C ILE A 3 18.39 -4.28 -8.56
N ARG A 4 17.92 -3.19 -9.15
CA ARG A 4 18.78 -2.10 -9.61
C ARG A 4 19.60 -1.50 -8.48
N ASP A 5 18.98 -1.19 -7.34
CA ASP A 5 19.66 -0.53 -6.23
C ASP A 5 20.65 -1.46 -5.52
N ARG A 6 20.41 -2.78 -5.57
CA ARG A 6 21.38 -3.77 -5.10
C ARG A 6 22.54 -3.98 -6.05
N LEU A 7 22.31 -3.91 -7.37
CA LEU A 7 23.34 -4.12 -8.38
C LEU A 7 24.13 -2.86 -8.71
N LEU A 8 23.45 -1.71 -8.80
CA LEU A 8 24.02 -0.43 -9.21
C LEU A 8 24.30 0.52 -8.05
N GLY A 9 23.81 0.21 -6.84
CA GLY A 9 23.88 1.09 -5.68
C GLY A 9 22.85 2.23 -5.72
N ALA A 10 22.84 3.02 -4.66
CA ALA A 10 21.99 4.20 -4.54
C ALA A 10 22.38 5.26 -5.59
N ARG A 11 21.40 6.11 -5.97
CA ARG A 11 21.66 7.23 -6.90
C ARG A 11 22.78 8.11 -6.36
N TYR A 12 23.66 8.55 -7.28
CA TYR A 12 24.79 9.40 -6.92
C TYR A 12 24.33 10.64 -6.13
N GLY A 13 24.97 10.88 -4.99
CA GLY A 13 24.63 12.01 -4.12
C GLY A 13 23.39 11.83 -3.23
N ARG A 14 22.71 10.69 -3.26
CA ARG A 14 21.54 10.40 -2.40
C ARG A 14 21.92 10.32 -0.92
N PHE A 15 22.97 9.57 -0.64
CA PHE A 15 23.56 9.45 0.69
C PHE A 15 24.96 10.04 0.61
N GLY A 16 25.21 11.11 1.41
CA GLY A 16 26.49 11.86 1.37
C GLY A 16 27.72 10.96 1.44
N SER A 17 28.80 11.42 0.81
CA SER A 17 30.11 10.76 0.85
C SER A 17 30.65 10.66 2.29
N LYS A 18 31.54 9.66 2.54
CA LYS A 18 32.24 9.52 3.82
C LYS A 18 32.97 10.82 4.14
N GLY A 19 32.43 11.65 5.05
CA GLY A 19 33.04 12.91 5.47
C GLY A 19 32.12 14.13 5.43
N GLU A 20 31.08 14.16 4.59
CA GLU A 20 30.04 15.18 4.69
C GLU A 20 28.95 14.71 5.67
N ALA A 21 28.48 15.64 6.52
CA ALA A 21 27.42 15.36 7.47
C ALA A 21 26.30 14.57 6.77
N LYS A 22 25.82 13.53 7.42
CA LYS A 22 24.82 12.51 6.99
C LYS A 22 23.52 13.11 6.41
N ALA A 23 23.61 13.96 5.41
CA ALA A 23 22.45 14.57 4.79
C ALA A 23 21.87 13.61 3.75
N ILE A 24 20.74 13.00 4.09
CA ILE A 24 19.87 12.37 3.11
C ILE A 24 19.37 13.48 2.21
N ARG A 25 19.85 13.53 0.96
CA ARG A 25 19.38 14.55 -0.01
C ARG A 25 18.06 14.06 -0.61
N PRO A 26 16.93 14.76 -0.38
CA PRO A 26 15.69 14.41 -1.02
C PRO A 26 15.80 14.71 -2.52
N PHE A 27 15.63 13.68 -3.36
CA PHE A 27 15.39 13.89 -4.78
C PHE A 27 13.89 14.10 -4.98
N ALA A 28 13.51 15.30 -5.37
CA ALA A 28 12.13 15.63 -5.69
C ALA A 28 11.65 14.82 -6.91
N ALA A 29 10.38 14.47 -6.92
CA ALA A 29 9.75 13.93 -8.13
C ALA A 29 9.81 14.98 -9.25
N SER A 30 10.03 14.54 -10.48
CA SER A 30 10.10 15.43 -11.65
C SER A 30 8.79 16.18 -11.89
N SER A 31 7.65 15.55 -11.58
CA SER A 31 6.31 16.14 -11.70
C SER A 31 5.36 15.51 -10.70
N ILE A 32 5.01 16.25 -9.65
CA ILE A 32 4.01 15.81 -8.67
C ILE A 32 2.64 15.57 -9.31
N PRO A 33 2.12 16.46 -10.19
CA PRO A 33 0.86 16.20 -10.87
C PRO A 33 0.84 14.87 -11.65
N LEU A 34 1.91 14.55 -12.35
CA LEU A 34 2.00 13.29 -13.11
C LEU A 34 2.04 12.07 -12.19
N VAL A 35 2.74 12.14 -11.06
CA VAL A 35 2.73 11.09 -10.04
C VAL A 35 1.31 10.91 -9.48
N THR A 36 0.61 12.00 -9.22
CA THR A 36 -0.77 11.97 -8.72
C THR A 36 -1.69 11.26 -9.71
N VAL A 37 -1.64 11.64 -10.99
CA VAL A 37 -2.42 10.97 -12.05
C VAL A 37 -2.08 9.49 -12.13
N GLY A 38 -0.80 9.13 -12.06
CA GLY A 38 -0.35 7.74 -12.04
C GLY A 38 -0.94 6.93 -10.89
N VAL A 39 -0.99 7.51 -9.68
CA VAL A 39 -1.60 6.87 -8.52
C VAL A 39 -3.11 6.72 -8.67
N PHE A 40 -3.81 7.70 -9.24
CA PHE A 40 -5.24 7.57 -9.52
C PHE A 40 -5.55 6.50 -10.58
N ILE A 41 -4.70 6.35 -11.59
CA ILE A 41 -4.83 5.26 -12.58
C ILE A 41 -4.64 3.90 -11.89
N LEU A 42 -3.65 3.77 -11.01
CA LEU A 42 -3.44 2.55 -10.21
C LEU A 42 -4.64 2.28 -9.30
N TRP A 43 -5.17 3.30 -8.63
CA TRP A 43 -6.35 3.19 -7.77
C TRP A 43 -7.57 2.70 -8.56
N LEU A 44 -7.81 3.30 -9.74
CA LEU A 44 -8.88 2.85 -10.63
C LEU A 44 -8.68 1.38 -11.07
N GLY A 45 -7.45 1.01 -11.43
CA GLY A 45 -7.10 -0.37 -11.78
C GLY A 45 -7.32 -1.35 -10.63
N TRP A 46 -7.19 -0.87 -9.38
CA TRP A 46 -7.37 -1.70 -8.18
C TRP A 46 -8.80 -2.16 -7.97
N PHE A 47 -9.80 -1.39 -8.41
CA PHE A 47 -11.18 -1.87 -8.43
C PHE A 47 -11.32 -3.10 -9.33
N GLY A 48 -10.70 -3.08 -10.51
CA GLY A 48 -10.65 -4.25 -11.39
C GLY A 48 -9.90 -5.43 -10.76
N PHE A 49 -8.79 -5.16 -10.08
CA PHE A 49 -8.00 -6.20 -9.43
C PHE A 49 -8.77 -6.90 -8.29
N ASN A 50 -9.29 -6.13 -7.35
CA ASN A 50 -10.04 -6.68 -6.21
C ASN A 50 -11.42 -7.20 -6.62
N GLY A 51 -12.17 -6.45 -7.42
CA GLY A 51 -13.50 -6.87 -7.89
C GLY A 51 -13.45 -8.07 -8.82
N GLY A 52 -12.45 -8.13 -9.71
CA GLY A 52 -12.22 -9.27 -10.58
C GLY A 52 -11.86 -10.55 -9.83
N SER A 53 -11.30 -10.43 -8.63
CA SER A 53 -10.98 -11.57 -7.76
C SER A 53 -12.22 -12.30 -7.22
N GLN A 54 -13.43 -11.71 -7.34
CA GLN A 54 -14.69 -12.39 -7.04
C GLN A 54 -14.98 -13.53 -8.02
N LEU A 55 -14.44 -13.49 -9.24
CA LEU A 55 -14.53 -14.51 -10.29
C LEU A 55 -15.96 -14.82 -10.79
N ALA A 56 -16.97 -14.12 -10.28
CA ALA A 56 -18.37 -14.27 -10.67
C ALA A 56 -19.10 -12.93 -10.58
N ILE A 57 -20.04 -12.71 -11.50
CA ILE A 57 -20.91 -11.51 -11.51
C ILE A 57 -22.31 -11.86 -12.06
N GLY A 58 -22.60 -13.16 -12.22
CA GLY A 58 -23.80 -13.62 -12.87
C GLY A 58 -25.05 -13.61 -12.01
N THR A 59 -24.92 -13.50 -10.69
CA THR A 59 -26.04 -13.48 -9.75
C THR A 59 -26.15 -12.13 -9.02
N PHE A 60 -27.31 -11.89 -8.41
CA PHE A 60 -27.51 -10.71 -7.57
C PHE A 60 -26.51 -10.66 -6.40
N ASP A 61 -26.26 -11.80 -5.77
CA ASP A 61 -25.33 -11.90 -4.64
C ASP A 61 -23.88 -11.59 -5.07
N ASP A 62 -23.46 -12.04 -6.26
CA ASP A 62 -22.17 -11.70 -6.83
C ASP A 62 -22.04 -10.18 -7.06
N ALA A 63 -23.09 -9.54 -7.59
CA ALA A 63 -23.09 -8.10 -7.83
C ALA A 63 -23.00 -7.31 -6.51
N VAL A 64 -23.69 -7.75 -5.46
CA VAL A 64 -23.59 -7.18 -4.11
C VAL A 64 -22.18 -7.37 -3.54
N ALA A 65 -21.58 -8.54 -3.71
CA ALA A 65 -20.21 -8.82 -3.27
C ALA A 65 -19.20 -7.90 -3.95
N VAL A 66 -19.26 -7.76 -5.29
CA VAL A 66 -18.38 -6.85 -6.06
C VAL A 66 -18.55 -5.41 -5.61
N SER A 67 -19.80 -4.97 -5.39
CA SER A 67 -20.07 -3.61 -4.90
C SER A 67 -19.46 -3.36 -3.53
N SER A 68 -19.56 -4.32 -2.61
CA SER A 68 -18.95 -4.27 -1.27
C SER A 68 -17.42 -4.21 -1.36
N ILE A 69 -16.81 -5.00 -2.24
CA ILE A 69 -15.38 -4.99 -2.53
C ILE A 69 -14.93 -3.59 -3.00
N PHE A 70 -15.69 -2.96 -3.89
CA PHE A 70 -15.35 -1.61 -4.39
C PHE A 70 -15.40 -0.57 -3.27
N ILE A 71 -16.44 -0.61 -2.43
CA ILE A 71 -16.57 0.29 -1.28
C ILE A 71 -15.39 0.11 -0.33
N ASN A 72 -15.09 -1.11 0.08
CA ASN A 72 -14.00 -1.40 1.01
C ASN A 72 -12.63 -1.03 0.44
N THR A 73 -12.40 -1.30 -0.85
CA THR A 73 -11.17 -0.92 -1.56
C THR A 73 -10.98 0.59 -1.53
N ASN A 74 -12.04 1.35 -1.84
CA ASN A 74 -11.98 2.82 -1.82
C ASN A 74 -11.77 3.38 -0.42
N LEU A 75 -12.46 2.85 0.57
CA LEU A 75 -12.34 3.29 1.97
C LEU A 75 -10.96 2.99 2.54
N ALA A 76 -10.37 1.84 2.22
CA ALA A 76 -9.02 1.52 2.64
C ALA A 76 -7.97 2.46 2.01
N ALA A 77 -8.10 2.78 0.73
CA ALA A 77 -7.23 3.77 0.10
C ALA A 77 -7.33 5.14 0.78
N ALA A 78 -8.55 5.61 1.03
CA ALA A 78 -8.79 6.88 1.72
C ALA A 78 -8.23 6.87 3.16
N GLY A 79 -8.41 5.77 3.90
CA GLY A 79 -7.81 5.56 5.22
C GLY A 79 -6.28 5.67 5.20
N GLY A 80 -5.65 5.05 4.19
CA GLY A 80 -4.21 5.12 3.97
C GLY A 80 -3.69 6.53 3.69
N VAL A 81 -4.38 7.28 2.84
CA VAL A 81 -4.07 8.70 2.55
C VAL A 81 -4.14 9.53 3.83
N MET A 82 -5.25 9.41 4.57
CA MET A 82 -5.46 10.21 5.78
C MET A 82 -4.44 9.89 6.86
N ALA A 83 -4.15 8.62 7.09
CA ALA A 83 -3.14 8.21 8.05
C ALA A 83 -1.75 8.74 7.69
N ALA A 84 -1.35 8.62 6.41
CA ALA A 84 -0.09 9.18 5.94
C ALA A 84 -0.03 10.71 6.04
N ALA A 85 -1.14 11.42 5.76
CA ALA A 85 -1.23 12.86 5.92
C ALA A 85 -1.04 13.29 7.37
N ILE A 86 -1.75 12.65 8.30
CA ILE A 86 -1.70 12.97 9.73
C ILE A 86 -0.30 12.69 10.27
N ILE A 87 0.25 11.50 10.02
CA ILE A 87 1.54 11.13 10.61
C ILE A 87 2.69 11.96 10.04
N THR A 88 2.68 12.28 8.72
CA THR A 88 3.72 13.14 8.14
C THR A 88 3.66 14.56 8.70
N ARG A 89 2.45 15.10 8.91
CA ARG A 89 2.29 16.39 9.56
C ARG A 89 2.78 16.40 11.01
N LEU A 90 2.47 15.36 11.78
CA LEU A 90 2.92 15.25 13.18
C LEU A 90 4.45 15.09 13.27
N MET A 91 5.06 14.32 12.33
CA MET A 91 6.48 14.01 12.38
C MET A 91 7.37 15.11 11.77
N PHE A 92 6.91 15.78 10.73
CA PHE A 92 7.72 16.74 9.95
C PHE A 92 7.17 18.16 9.98
N GLY A 93 6.05 18.41 10.67
CA GLY A 93 5.37 19.71 10.68
C GLY A 93 4.72 20.10 9.35
N LYS A 94 4.89 19.30 8.30
CA LYS A 94 4.36 19.51 6.95
C LYS A 94 3.82 18.20 6.40
N THR A 95 2.73 18.28 5.64
CA THR A 95 2.17 17.14 4.93
C THR A 95 3.00 16.85 3.68
N ASP A 96 3.39 15.60 3.49
CA ASP A 96 4.14 15.14 2.32
C ASP A 96 3.19 14.45 1.33
N VAL A 97 2.97 15.09 0.18
CA VAL A 97 2.06 14.60 -0.87
C VAL A 97 2.51 13.25 -1.42
N ILE A 98 3.81 13.02 -1.58
CA ILE A 98 4.33 11.74 -2.09
C ILE A 98 4.04 10.62 -1.08
N GLN A 99 4.21 10.88 0.22
CA GLN A 99 3.87 9.91 1.26
C GLN A 99 2.37 9.65 1.34
N MET A 100 1.53 10.66 1.11
CA MET A 100 0.07 10.48 1.03
C MET A 100 -0.33 9.59 -0.15
N LEU A 101 0.25 9.83 -1.33
CA LEU A 101 0.00 9.02 -2.52
C LEU A 101 0.46 7.57 -2.34
N ASN A 102 1.62 7.37 -1.75
CA ASN A 102 2.10 6.03 -1.38
C ASN A 102 1.25 5.40 -0.26
N GLY A 103 0.71 6.21 0.66
CA GLY A 103 -0.24 5.79 1.67
C GLY A 103 -1.53 5.24 1.08
N ALA A 104 -2.03 5.87 -0.01
CA ALA A 104 -3.16 5.32 -0.77
C ALA A 104 -2.85 3.91 -1.29
N ILE A 105 -1.70 3.74 -1.94
CA ILE A 105 -1.27 2.43 -2.46
C ILE A 105 -1.09 1.42 -1.32
N GLY A 106 -0.48 1.82 -0.20
CA GLY A 106 -0.33 0.96 0.98
C GLY A 106 -1.67 0.51 1.55
N GLY A 107 -2.68 1.38 1.57
CA GLY A 107 -4.05 1.06 1.97
C GLY A 107 -4.73 0.10 0.99
N LEU A 108 -4.56 0.30 -0.31
CA LEU A 108 -5.06 -0.59 -1.36
C LEU A 108 -4.44 -1.98 -1.23
N VAL A 109 -3.12 -2.05 -1.05
CA VAL A 109 -2.41 -3.32 -0.82
C VAL A 109 -2.91 -3.99 0.44
N ALA A 110 -3.06 -3.25 1.55
CA ALA A 110 -3.44 -3.82 2.84
C ALA A 110 -4.82 -4.46 2.84
N VAL A 111 -5.79 -3.99 2.05
CA VAL A 111 -7.14 -4.58 1.97
C VAL A 111 -7.25 -5.71 0.94
N THR A 112 -6.25 -5.88 0.08
CA THR A 112 -6.32 -6.80 -1.08
C THR A 112 -6.40 -8.28 -0.70
N ALA A 113 -5.94 -8.68 0.51
CA ALA A 113 -6.02 -10.10 0.92
C ALA A 113 -7.46 -10.58 1.01
N GLU A 114 -8.35 -9.74 1.49
CA GLU A 114 -9.75 -10.10 1.67
C GLU A 114 -10.64 -8.86 1.64
N PRO A 115 -10.88 -8.28 0.46
CA PRO A 115 -11.61 -7.03 0.35
C PRO A 115 -13.12 -7.17 0.63
N LEU A 116 -13.66 -8.38 0.66
CA LEU A 116 -15.06 -8.65 0.94
C LEU A 116 -15.39 -8.78 2.43
N ALA A 117 -14.49 -9.38 3.22
CA ALA A 117 -14.78 -9.72 4.61
C ALA A 117 -14.86 -8.53 5.59
N PRO A 118 -14.05 -7.46 5.47
CA PRO A 118 -14.09 -6.39 6.44
C PRO A 118 -15.37 -5.55 6.31
N SER A 119 -15.89 -5.09 7.45
CA SER A 119 -16.88 -4.02 7.44
C SER A 119 -16.25 -2.73 6.86
N PRO A 120 -17.04 -1.77 6.35
CA PRO A 120 -16.52 -0.51 5.82
C PRO A 120 -15.61 0.25 6.80
N LEU A 121 -15.96 0.24 8.08
CA LEU A 121 -15.13 0.87 9.12
C LEU A 121 -13.80 0.11 9.31
N ALA A 122 -13.84 -1.22 9.33
CA ALA A 122 -12.63 -2.04 9.42
C ALA A 122 -11.73 -1.84 8.20
N ALA A 123 -12.28 -1.68 7.00
CA ALA A 123 -11.52 -1.37 5.79
C ALA A 123 -10.75 -0.04 5.92
N ILE A 124 -11.36 1.01 6.52
CA ILE A 124 -10.66 2.27 6.80
C ILE A 124 -9.48 2.03 7.75
N PHE A 125 -9.66 1.26 8.81
CA PHE A 125 -8.59 0.96 9.76
C PHE A 125 -7.46 0.15 9.12
N ILE A 126 -7.79 -0.87 8.34
CA ILE A 126 -6.79 -1.66 7.60
C ILE A 126 -5.97 -0.74 6.67
N GLY A 127 -6.66 0.12 5.94
CA GLY A 127 -6.02 1.10 5.08
C GLY A 127 -5.14 2.09 5.84
N ALA A 128 -5.61 2.58 6.99
CA ALA A 128 -4.84 3.48 7.85
C ALA A 128 -3.54 2.81 8.34
N VAL A 129 -3.59 1.56 8.75
CA VAL A 129 -2.40 0.78 9.12
C VAL A 129 -1.45 0.66 7.93
N GLY A 130 -1.96 0.37 6.72
CA GLY A 130 -1.16 0.36 5.49
C GLY A 130 -0.45 1.70 5.25
N GLY A 131 -1.15 2.82 5.41
CA GLY A 131 -0.57 4.16 5.30
C GLY A 131 0.52 4.46 6.32
N LEU A 132 0.35 4.04 7.58
CA LEU A 132 1.37 4.17 8.62
C LEU A 132 2.62 3.36 8.28
N ILE A 133 2.43 2.11 7.85
CA ILE A 133 3.53 1.22 7.44
C ILE A 133 4.36 1.84 6.31
N VAL A 134 3.73 2.51 5.36
CA VAL A 134 4.42 3.21 4.27
C VAL A 134 5.34 4.30 4.82
N VAL A 135 4.85 5.16 5.69
CA VAL A 135 5.63 6.29 6.23
C VAL A 135 6.81 5.79 7.07
N PHE A 136 6.55 4.86 7.99
CA PHE A 136 7.60 4.30 8.84
C PHE A 136 8.58 3.43 8.04
N GLY A 137 8.07 2.64 7.09
CA GLY A 137 8.88 1.81 6.20
C GLY A 137 9.82 2.62 5.32
N THR A 138 9.37 3.77 4.83
CA THR A 138 10.23 4.71 4.08
C THR A 138 11.38 5.22 4.95
N LYS A 139 11.10 5.58 6.21
CA LYS A 139 12.16 5.98 7.16
C LYS A 139 13.15 4.85 7.44
N LEU A 140 12.64 3.65 7.62
CA LEU A 140 13.46 2.47 7.87
C LEU A 140 14.41 2.19 6.71
N LEU A 141 13.92 2.26 5.46
CA LEU A 141 14.77 2.10 4.28
C LEU A 141 15.87 3.16 4.20
N PHE A 142 15.55 4.41 4.50
CA PHE A 142 16.57 5.47 4.56
C PHE A 142 17.62 5.22 5.63
N SER A 143 17.24 4.65 6.78
CA SER A 143 18.18 4.23 7.82
C SER A 143 19.16 3.17 7.33
N PHE A 144 18.70 2.23 6.50
CA PHE A 144 19.53 1.23 5.85
C PHE A 144 20.27 1.72 4.59
N LYS A 145 20.15 3.02 4.26
CA LYS A 145 20.73 3.62 3.05
C LYS A 145 20.27 2.93 1.75
N LEU A 146 19.06 2.44 1.73
CA LEU A 146 18.42 1.90 0.54
C LEU A 146 17.67 3.03 -0.18
N ASP A 147 17.99 3.23 -1.47
CA ASP A 147 17.36 4.27 -2.29
C ASP A 147 16.15 3.70 -3.03
N ASP A 148 14.99 3.79 -2.41
CA ASP A 148 13.73 3.49 -3.07
C ASP A 148 13.18 4.75 -3.75
N VAL A 149 13.23 4.75 -5.08
CA VAL A 149 12.97 5.93 -5.91
C VAL A 149 11.54 6.42 -5.79
N VAL A 150 10.59 5.50 -5.66
CA VAL A 150 9.14 5.79 -5.67
C VAL A 150 8.40 5.33 -4.41
N GLY A 151 9.09 4.77 -3.44
CA GLY A 151 8.47 4.22 -2.23
C GLY A 151 7.75 2.89 -2.48
N ALA A 152 8.19 2.13 -3.48
CA ALA A 152 7.55 0.87 -3.84
C ALA A 152 7.72 -0.22 -2.78
N ILE A 153 8.86 -0.26 -2.10
CA ILE A 153 9.13 -1.27 -1.07
C ILE A 153 8.18 -1.13 0.11
N PRO A 154 8.05 0.06 0.75
CA PRO A 154 7.11 0.21 1.86
C PRO A 154 5.66 0.04 1.43
N ALA A 155 5.29 0.54 0.25
CA ALA A 155 3.91 0.51 -0.22
C ALA A 155 3.43 -0.92 -0.59
N HIS A 156 4.30 -1.75 -1.15
CA HIS A 156 3.91 -3.10 -1.59
C HIS A 156 4.44 -4.21 -0.67
N MET A 157 5.74 -4.21 -0.36
CA MET A 157 6.34 -5.30 0.41
C MET A 157 5.92 -5.23 1.88
N PHE A 158 6.09 -4.09 2.54
CA PHE A 158 5.78 -4.01 3.97
C PHE A 158 4.28 -4.05 4.23
N ALA A 159 3.47 -3.32 3.44
CA ALA A 159 2.02 -3.42 3.52
C ALA A 159 1.52 -4.83 3.16
N GLY A 160 2.15 -5.50 2.17
CA GLY A 160 1.83 -6.88 1.79
C GLY A 160 2.19 -7.91 2.85
N ILE A 161 3.29 -7.76 3.59
CA ILE A 161 3.63 -8.62 4.72
C ILE A 161 2.58 -8.50 5.83
N CYS A 162 2.17 -7.27 6.18
CA CYS A 162 1.12 -7.04 7.16
C CYS A 162 -0.18 -7.74 6.76
N LEU A 163 -0.52 -7.69 5.48
CA LEU A 163 -1.65 -8.35 4.87
C LEU A 163 -1.66 -9.87 5.10
N LEU A 164 -0.54 -10.54 4.84
CA LEU A 164 -0.41 -11.99 4.97
C LEU A 164 -0.61 -12.48 6.41
N TYR A 165 -0.29 -11.64 7.40
CA TYR A 165 -0.45 -11.99 8.82
C TYR A 165 -1.85 -11.69 9.37
N THR A 166 -2.62 -10.83 8.70
CA THR A 166 -3.94 -10.39 9.20
C THR A 166 -5.11 -11.14 8.57
N SER A 167 -4.88 -11.87 7.48
CA SER A 167 -5.94 -12.62 6.78
C SER A 167 -5.64 -14.11 6.73
N PRO A 168 -6.60 -14.97 7.14
CA PRO A 168 -6.50 -16.41 6.92
C PRO A 168 -6.42 -16.68 5.42
N SER A 169 -5.50 -17.59 5.03
CA SER A 169 -5.31 -17.96 3.63
C SER A 169 -6.64 -18.45 3.02
N PRO A 170 -6.96 -18.09 1.77
CA PRO A 170 -8.10 -18.65 1.06
C PRO A 170 -8.08 -20.20 1.00
N ARG A 171 -6.88 -20.80 1.11
CA ARG A 171 -6.70 -22.26 1.20
C ARG A 171 -7.23 -22.83 2.51
N ASP A 172 -7.16 -22.11 3.59
CA ASP A 172 -7.66 -22.56 4.89
C ASP A 172 -9.19 -22.63 4.92
N ARG A 173 -9.86 -21.77 4.14
CA ARG A 173 -11.31 -21.80 3.99
C ARG A 173 -11.78 -22.96 3.11
N SER A 174 -11.02 -23.36 2.09
CA SER A 174 -11.38 -24.50 1.23
C SER A 174 -11.29 -25.81 2.00
N LEU A 175 -10.32 -25.92 2.92
CA LEU A 175 -10.18 -27.09 3.80
C LEU A 175 -11.31 -27.20 4.83
N SER A 176 -11.82 -26.09 5.34
CA SER A 176 -12.93 -26.08 6.31
C SER A 176 -14.30 -26.37 5.68
N ARG A 177 -14.41 -26.33 4.35
CA ARG A 177 -15.63 -26.66 3.60
C ARG A 177 -15.65 -28.06 2.99
N MET A 178 -14.62 -28.88 3.21
CA MET A 178 -14.71 -30.28 2.83
C MET A 178 -15.70 -30.99 3.78
N PRO A 179 -16.77 -31.61 3.26
CA PRO A 179 -17.64 -32.42 4.11
C PRO A 179 -16.77 -33.50 4.72
N SER A 180 -16.87 -33.67 6.04
CA SER A 180 -16.32 -34.84 6.71
C SER A 180 -16.95 -36.04 6.04
N SER A 181 -16.16 -36.77 5.27
CA SER A 181 -16.59 -38.07 4.70
C SER A 181 -17.01 -38.97 5.87
N ALA A 182 -18.31 -39.21 5.95
CA ALA A 182 -18.89 -40.26 6.80
C ALA A 182 -18.40 -41.60 6.34
#